data_9e5cc49948309710e65445d92fbe43e0
#
_entry.id   9e5cc49948309710e65445d92fbe43e0
#
_cell.length_a   1.000
_cell.length_b   1.000
_cell.length_c   1.000
_cell.angle_alpha   90.00
_cell.angle_beta   90.00
_cell.angle_gamma   90.00
#
_symmetry.space_group_name_H-M   'P 1'
#
loop_
_entity.id
_entity.type
_entity.pdbx_description
1 polymer ?
#
loop_
_entity_poly.entity_id
_entity_poly.type
_entity_poly.pdbx_seq_one_letter_code
_entity_poly.pdbx_strand_id
1 'polypeptide(L)'
;SATHLMHLALRNILGTHVEQKGSLVNPNYLRFDFSHFSKVSDEELHQVEASVNQQIEAQLQLVEHRNIPIKEALDKGAMALFGEKYGDNVRMIEFGESKELCGGIHVKNTADIWYFKIVSEGAVAAGIRRIEAITGDAVKDFYTSQENTLTEIKEVLKNPQDVLKSVASLQDDNAKLKKQLEQLVKEKIEGLKNTLVADFQEVNGIQFLAKQVDLSMSSTKDLAQAIGTSKPNAFVFLASIEDNAPNIHCYISKELVAEKGLNAGNVIRELGKFIDGNGGGQPFFASGKGKNVGGIKEAIEKAVEFLN
;
A
#
# COMPACT_ATOMS: atom_id res chain seq x y z
N SER A 1 -27.72 -20.24 12.63
CA SER A 1 -27.31 -20.75 13.94
C SER A 1 -26.07 -20.00 14.44
N ALA A 2 -24.97 -19.99 13.70
CA ALA A 2 -23.74 -19.27 14.08
C ALA A 2 -24.01 -17.77 14.36
N THR A 3 -24.91 -17.15 13.63
CA THR A 3 -25.35 -15.76 13.84
C THR A 3 -25.92 -15.54 15.24
N HIS A 4 -26.76 -16.47 15.75
CA HIS A 4 -27.34 -16.40 17.09
C HIS A 4 -26.25 -16.52 18.18
N LEU A 5 -25.32 -17.50 18.01
CA LEU A 5 -24.21 -17.67 18.96
C LEU A 5 -23.32 -16.41 18.98
N MET A 6 -23.03 -15.83 17.82
CA MET A 6 -22.25 -14.60 17.71
C MET A 6 -22.98 -13.41 18.31
N HIS A 7 -24.28 -13.28 18.10
CA HIS A 7 -25.09 -12.18 18.67
C HIS A 7 -25.05 -12.24 20.20
N LEU A 8 -25.23 -13.42 20.79
CA LEU A 8 -25.05 -13.60 22.23
C LEU A 8 -23.64 -13.21 22.69
N ALA A 9 -22.60 -13.69 22.00
CA ALA A 9 -21.22 -13.39 22.35
C ALA A 9 -20.92 -11.87 22.27
N LEU A 10 -21.39 -11.19 21.23
CA LEU A 10 -21.25 -9.74 21.07
C LEU A 10 -21.94 -8.98 22.23
N ARG A 11 -23.14 -9.40 22.63
CA ARG A 11 -23.84 -8.78 23.76
C ARG A 11 -23.13 -8.99 25.09
N ASN A 12 -22.57 -10.17 25.31
CA ASN A 12 -21.85 -10.49 26.54
C ASN A 12 -20.53 -9.71 26.64
N ILE A 13 -19.85 -9.47 25.52
CA ILE A 13 -18.53 -8.83 25.49
C ILE A 13 -18.65 -7.31 25.33
N LEU A 14 -19.46 -6.83 24.38
CA LEU A 14 -19.57 -5.40 24.08
C LEU A 14 -20.68 -4.70 24.87
N GLY A 15 -21.68 -5.46 25.36
CA GLY A 15 -22.79 -4.95 26.15
C GLY A 15 -24.16 -5.12 25.50
N THR A 16 -25.20 -4.96 26.32
CA THR A 16 -26.59 -5.23 25.93
C THR A 16 -27.18 -4.25 24.91
N HIS A 17 -26.48 -3.16 24.58
CA HIS A 17 -26.84 -2.20 23.52
C HIS A 17 -26.63 -2.77 22.11
N VAL A 18 -25.93 -3.90 22.00
CA VAL A 18 -25.77 -4.61 20.72
C VAL A 18 -27.11 -5.18 20.30
N GLU A 19 -27.62 -4.69 19.18
CA GLU A 19 -28.87 -5.12 18.55
C GLU A 19 -28.61 -5.39 17.07
N GLN A 20 -29.23 -6.43 16.53
CA GLN A 20 -29.19 -6.72 15.10
C GLN A 20 -29.84 -5.58 14.29
N LYS A 21 -29.14 -5.06 13.31
CA LYS A 21 -29.65 -4.07 12.34
C LYS A 21 -29.76 -4.68 10.93
N GLY A 22 -29.11 -5.79 10.70
CA GLY A 22 -29.19 -6.57 9.46
C GLY A 22 -28.45 -7.88 9.59
N SER A 23 -28.84 -8.87 8.81
CA SER A 23 -28.18 -10.18 8.76
C SER A 23 -28.32 -10.79 7.37
N LEU A 24 -27.27 -11.48 6.93
CA LEU A 24 -27.24 -12.28 5.73
C LEU A 24 -26.49 -13.57 6.03
N VAL A 25 -27.06 -14.69 5.62
CA VAL A 25 -26.37 -15.99 5.67
C VAL A 25 -26.45 -16.63 4.30
N ASN A 26 -25.33 -17.02 3.74
CA ASN A 26 -25.22 -17.74 2.49
C ASN A 26 -24.20 -18.91 2.64
N PRO A 27 -24.01 -19.76 1.63
CA PRO A 27 -23.10 -20.90 1.73
C PRO A 27 -21.63 -20.52 1.99
N ASN A 28 -21.18 -19.32 1.62
CA ASN A 28 -19.80 -18.93 1.66
C ASN A 28 -19.45 -18.15 2.93
N TYR A 29 -20.39 -17.33 3.44
CA TYR A 29 -20.15 -16.47 4.62
C TYR A 29 -21.48 -16.07 5.28
N LEU A 30 -21.38 -15.59 6.50
CA LEU A 30 -22.44 -14.86 7.16
C LEU A 30 -22.00 -13.40 7.41
N ARG A 31 -22.98 -12.51 7.40
CA ARG A 31 -22.80 -11.07 7.68
C ARG A 31 -23.80 -10.66 8.77
N PHE A 32 -23.32 -9.87 9.71
CA PHE A 32 -24.13 -9.35 10.81
C PHE A 32 -23.85 -7.88 11.03
N ASP A 33 -24.89 -7.06 10.87
CA ASP A 33 -24.86 -5.62 11.11
C ASP A 33 -25.50 -5.35 12.47
N PHE A 34 -24.83 -4.61 13.32
CA PHE A 34 -25.28 -4.39 14.70
C PHE A 34 -24.98 -2.97 15.20
N SER A 35 -25.76 -2.53 16.21
CA SER A 35 -25.54 -1.23 16.86
C SER A 35 -24.32 -1.28 17.76
N HIS A 36 -23.32 -0.43 17.44
CA HIS A 36 -22.15 -0.20 18.30
C HIS A 36 -21.44 1.08 17.85
N PHE A 37 -21.00 1.91 18.82
CA PHE A 37 -20.55 3.27 18.52
C PHE A 37 -19.04 3.39 18.24
N SER A 38 -18.25 2.41 18.65
CA SER A 38 -16.79 2.37 18.47
C SER A 38 -16.36 1.23 17.56
N LYS A 39 -15.09 1.28 17.08
CA LYS A 39 -14.45 0.13 16.46
C LYS A 39 -14.34 -1.00 17.49
N VAL A 40 -14.69 -2.22 17.09
CA VAL A 40 -14.42 -3.41 17.91
C VAL A 40 -12.93 -3.69 17.82
N SER A 41 -12.27 -3.81 18.98
CA SER A 41 -10.85 -4.10 19.04
C SER A 41 -10.54 -5.54 18.62
N ASP A 42 -9.30 -5.79 18.20
CA ASP A 42 -8.86 -7.13 17.81
C ASP A 42 -8.98 -8.12 18.99
N GLU A 43 -8.76 -7.65 20.22
CA GLU A 43 -8.94 -8.45 21.44
C GLU A 43 -10.41 -8.83 21.66
N GLU A 44 -11.34 -7.87 21.52
CA GLU A 44 -12.78 -8.14 21.62
C GLU A 44 -13.25 -9.09 20.51
N LEU A 45 -12.75 -8.94 19.27
CA LEU A 45 -13.05 -9.87 18.18
C LEU A 45 -12.58 -11.28 18.48
N HIS A 46 -11.36 -11.44 19.03
CA HIS A 46 -10.84 -12.74 19.47
C HIS A 46 -11.71 -13.35 20.58
N GLN A 47 -12.16 -12.56 21.55
CA GLN A 47 -13.04 -13.03 22.62
C GLN A 47 -14.40 -13.45 22.07
N VAL A 48 -14.99 -12.72 21.12
CA VAL A 48 -16.23 -13.10 20.45
C VAL A 48 -16.06 -14.42 19.70
N GLU A 49 -15.00 -14.54 18.91
CA GLU A 49 -14.70 -15.75 18.14
C GLU A 49 -14.49 -16.96 19.07
N ALA A 50 -13.73 -16.80 20.16
CA ALA A 50 -13.52 -17.83 21.16
C ALA A 50 -14.81 -18.25 21.85
N SER A 51 -15.67 -17.27 22.23
CA SER A 51 -16.97 -17.54 22.86
C SER A 51 -17.90 -18.32 21.95
N VAL A 52 -17.95 -17.99 20.65
CA VAL A 52 -18.76 -18.75 19.67
C VAL A 52 -18.23 -20.17 19.53
N ASN A 53 -16.93 -20.35 19.37
CA ASN A 53 -16.33 -21.68 19.23
C ASN A 53 -16.52 -22.53 20.49
N GLN A 54 -16.46 -21.94 21.67
CA GLN A 54 -16.77 -22.63 22.94
C GLN A 54 -18.22 -23.17 22.95
N GLN A 55 -19.19 -22.40 22.44
CA GLN A 55 -20.58 -22.86 22.31
C GLN A 55 -20.73 -23.96 21.25
N ILE A 56 -19.90 -23.95 20.20
CA ILE A 56 -19.84 -25.03 19.19
C ILE A 56 -19.29 -26.32 19.85
N GLU A 57 -18.18 -26.20 20.58
CA GLU A 57 -17.54 -27.31 21.30
C GLU A 57 -18.46 -27.93 22.39
N ALA A 58 -19.31 -27.11 23.00
CA ALA A 58 -20.28 -27.56 23.98
C ALA A 58 -21.38 -28.43 23.39
N GLN A 59 -21.47 -28.60 22.05
CA GLN A 59 -22.41 -29.47 21.35
C GLN A 59 -23.88 -29.24 21.77
N LEU A 60 -24.27 -27.99 21.88
CA LEU A 60 -25.61 -27.60 22.33
C LEU A 60 -26.67 -28.10 21.35
N GLN A 61 -27.68 -28.78 21.91
CA GLN A 61 -28.82 -29.24 21.13
C GLN A 61 -29.77 -28.12 20.82
N LEU A 62 -30.37 -28.12 19.63
CA LEU A 62 -31.46 -27.24 19.27
C LEU A 62 -32.68 -27.54 20.15
N VAL A 63 -33.16 -26.54 20.87
CA VAL A 63 -34.51 -26.55 21.46
C VAL A 63 -35.40 -25.59 20.67
N GLU A 64 -36.42 -26.11 20.07
CA GLU A 64 -37.34 -25.36 19.21
C GLU A 64 -38.72 -25.29 19.84
N HIS A 65 -39.19 -24.08 20.12
CA HIS A 65 -40.54 -23.81 20.59
C HIS A 65 -41.35 -23.24 19.43
N ARG A 66 -42.31 -24.01 18.95
CA ARG A 66 -43.20 -23.61 17.83
C ARG A 66 -44.51 -23.10 18.35
N ASN A 67 -45.01 -22.01 17.75
CA ASN A 67 -46.35 -21.50 17.97
C ASN A 67 -46.69 -21.22 19.46
N ILE A 68 -45.71 -20.65 20.20
CA ILE A 68 -45.93 -20.24 21.58
C ILE A 68 -46.32 -18.74 21.64
N PRO A 69 -47.12 -18.33 22.62
CA PRO A 69 -47.44 -16.92 22.82
C PRO A 69 -46.17 -16.09 22.93
N ILE A 70 -46.12 -14.90 22.29
CA ILE A 70 -44.98 -14.02 22.32
C ILE A 70 -44.58 -13.64 23.74
N LYS A 71 -45.54 -13.44 24.61
CA LYS A 71 -45.32 -13.15 26.03
C LYS A 71 -44.54 -14.27 26.73
N GLU A 72 -44.92 -15.52 26.49
CA GLU A 72 -44.23 -16.70 27.03
C GLU A 72 -42.79 -16.77 26.54
N ALA A 73 -42.55 -16.50 25.24
CA ALA A 73 -41.19 -16.47 24.70
C ALA A 73 -40.32 -15.39 25.38
N LEU A 74 -40.86 -14.21 25.55
CA LEU A 74 -40.15 -13.10 26.20
C LEU A 74 -39.89 -13.39 27.69
N ASP A 75 -40.86 -13.99 28.37
CA ASP A 75 -40.72 -14.42 29.81
C ASP A 75 -39.60 -15.50 29.94
N LYS A 76 -39.38 -16.31 28.91
CA LYS A 76 -38.28 -17.27 28.82
C LYS A 76 -36.92 -16.62 28.45
N GLY A 77 -36.90 -15.30 28.23
CA GLY A 77 -35.68 -14.53 27.89
C GLY A 77 -35.35 -14.48 26.41
N ALA A 78 -36.32 -14.77 25.52
CA ALA A 78 -36.10 -14.67 24.10
C ALA A 78 -35.84 -13.22 23.66
N MET A 79 -34.80 -13.03 22.82
CA MET A 79 -34.59 -11.75 22.14
C MET A 79 -35.52 -11.63 20.93
N ALA A 80 -36.28 -10.52 20.90
CA ALA A 80 -37.01 -10.08 19.73
C ALA A 80 -36.14 -9.07 18.95
N LEU A 81 -36.06 -9.24 17.63
CA LEU A 81 -35.29 -8.32 16.79
C LEU A 81 -36.00 -6.96 16.69
N PHE A 82 -35.24 -5.90 16.83
CA PHE A 82 -35.77 -4.55 16.78
C PHE A 82 -36.36 -4.22 15.40
N GLY A 83 -37.60 -3.72 15.41
CA GLY A 83 -38.30 -3.29 14.18
C GLY A 83 -39.08 -4.40 13.45
N GLU A 84 -39.02 -5.65 13.90
CA GLU A 84 -39.89 -6.70 13.39
C GLU A 84 -41.27 -6.68 14.06
N LYS A 85 -42.31 -6.92 13.25
CA LYS A 85 -43.68 -7.09 13.74
C LYS A 85 -43.98 -8.57 13.93
N TYR A 86 -44.09 -8.99 15.15
CA TYR A 86 -44.45 -10.36 15.51
C TYR A 86 -45.98 -10.49 15.67
N GLY A 87 -46.48 -11.65 15.31
CA GLY A 87 -47.85 -12.03 15.63
C GLY A 87 -48.00 -12.42 17.11
N ASP A 88 -49.23 -12.81 17.51
CA ASP A 88 -49.54 -13.27 18.87
C ASP A 88 -48.75 -14.52 19.26
N ASN A 89 -48.45 -15.39 18.29
CA ASN A 89 -47.64 -16.57 18.46
C ASN A 89 -46.36 -16.51 17.60
N VAL A 90 -45.27 -16.99 18.18
CA VAL A 90 -43.91 -16.93 17.60
C VAL A 90 -43.22 -18.29 17.63
N ARG A 91 -42.12 -18.37 16.87
CA ARG A 91 -41.15 -19.46 16.96
C ARG A 91 -39.89 -18.95 17.67
N MET A 92 -39.50 -19.66 18.73
CA MET A 92 -38.27 -19.37 19.48
C MET A 92 -37.27 -20.50 19.27
N ILE A 93 -36.05 -20.12 19.01
CA ILE A 93 -34.87 -20.99 18.85
C ILE A 93 -33.95 -20.80 20.04
N GLU A 94 -33.53 -21.92 20.64
CA GLU A 94 -32.66 -21.92 21.80
C GLU A 94 -31.47 -22.84 21.58
N PHE A 95 -30.27 -22.32 21.85
CA PHE A 95 -29.02 -23.03 22.00
C PHE A 95 -28.36 -22.60 23.32
N GLY A 96 -28.60 -23.34 24.38
CA GLY A 96 -28.14 -22.96 25.72
C GLY A 96 -28.69 -21.60 26.15
N GLU A 97 -27.79 -20.61 26.33
CA GLU A 97 -28.21 -19.25 26.73
C GLU A 97 -28.68 -18.39 25.54
N SER A 98 -28.37 -18.78 24.30
CA SER A 98 -28.85 -18.08 23.12
C SER A 98 -30.31 -18.41 22.84
N LYS A 99 -31.19 -17.43 22.98
CA LYS A 99 -32.64 -17.54 22.80
C LYS A 99 -33.13 -16.41 21.92
N GLU A 100 -33.61 -16.73 20.72
CA GLU A 100 -34.06 -15.72 19.75
C GLU A 100 -35.35 -16.10 19.06
N LEU A 101 -36.17 -15.09 18.74
CA LEU A 101 -37.32 -15.26 17.86
C LEU A 101 -36.82 -15.34 16.43
N CYS A 102 -36.98 -16.51 15.77
CA CYS A 102 -36.38 -16.70 14.46
C CYS A 102 -37.22 -17.69 13.60
N GLY A 103 -37.51 -17.28 12.35
CA GLY A 103 -38.16 -18.09 11.34
C GLY A 103 -37.19 -18.93 10.51
N GLY A 104 -35.89 -18.76 10.64
CA GLY A 104 -34.85 -19.36 9.82
C GLY A 104 -34.62 -20.84 10.07
N ILE A 105 -33.76 -21.46 9.24
CA ILE A 105 -33.34 -22.87 9.35
C ILE A 105 -32.12 -22.93 10.28
N HIS A 106 -32.09 -23.95 11.14
CA HIS A 106 -31.02 -24.13 12.12
C HIS A 106 -30.45 -25.55 12.09
N VAL A 107 -29.17 -25.67 12.46
CA VAL A 107 -28.55 -26.97 12.75
C VAL A 107 -29.23 -27.65 13.94
N LYS A 108 -29.15 -28.97 14.04
CA LYS A 108 -29.74 -29.70 15.16
C LYS A 108 -28.83 -29.65 16.40
N ASN A 109 -27.54 -29.53 16.16
CA ASN A 109 -26.51 -29.41 17.19
C ASN A 109 -25.50 -28.36 16.77
N THR A 110 -24.98 -27.58 17.72
CA THR A 110 -23.97 -26.55 17.40
C THR A 110 -22.68 -27.13 16.85
N ALA A 111 -22.32 -28.39 17.17
CA ALA A 111 -21.21 -29.11 16.58
C ALA A 111 -21.28 -29.21 15.04
N ASP A 112 -22.50 -29.20 14.47
CA ASP A 112 -22.69 -29.22 13.00
C ASP A 112 -22.18 -27.96 12.30
N ILE A 113 -21.90 -26.87 13.04
CA ILE A 113 -21.25 -25.63 12.55
C ILE A 113 -19.76 -25.87 12.33
N TRP A 114 -19.15 -26.82 13.03
CA TRP A 114 -17.76 -27.25 13.06
C TRP A 114 -16.82 -26.19 13.66
N TYR A 115 -16.64 -25.05 13.03
CA TYR A 115 -15.79 -23.94 13.49
C TYR A 115 -16.33 -22.61 12.98
N PHE A 116 -16.06 -21.54 13.73
CA PHE A 116 -16.46 -20.18 13.41
C PHE A 116 -15.21 -19.28 13.36
N LYS A 117 -15.08 -18.50 12.28
CA LYS A 117 -13.97 -17.57 12.08
C LYS A 117 -14.48 -16.21 11.64
N ILE A 118 -14.13 -15.17 12.35
CA ILE A 118 -14.35 -13.78 11.92
C ILE A 118 -13.30 -13.44 10.86
N VAL A 119 -13.75 -12.93 9.71
CA VAL A 119 -12.85 -12.54 8.60
C VAL A 119 -12.76 -11.04 8.40
N SER A 120 -13.78 -10.27 8.80
CA SER A 120 -13.74 -8.82 8.73
C SER A 120 -14.62 -8.17 9.78
N GLU A 121 -14.26 -6.95 10.18
CA GLU A 121 -15.06 -6.04 10.99
C GLU A 121 -14.91 -4.62 10.44
N GLY A 122 -16.03 -3.87 10.35
CA GLY A 122 -15.98 -2.52 9.82
C GLY A 122 -17.23 -1.69 10.11
N ALA A 123 -17.13 -0.37 9.91
CA ALA A 123 -18.26 0.53 10.00
C ALA A 123 -19.11 0.47 8.70
N VAL A 124 -20.44 0.47 8.86
CA VAL A 124 -21.38 0.54 7.73
C VAL A 124 -22.07 1.90 7.69
N ALA A 125 -22.45 2.41 8.86
CA ALA A 125 -23.07 3.70 9.06
C ALA A 125 -22.73 4.25 10.45
N ALA A 126 -23.14 5.47 10.76
CA ALA A 126 -22.96 6.02 12.09
C ALA A 126 -23.67 5.14 13.15
N GLY A 127 -22.88 4.63 14.10
CA GLY A 127 -23.36 3.74 15.17
C GLY A 127 -23.74 2.32 14.70
N ILE A 128 -23.39 1.90 13.48
CA ILE A 128 -23.64 0.56 12.96
C ILE A 128 -22.32 -0.07 12.50
N ARG A 129 -21.99 -1.22 13.09
CA ARG A 129 -20.83 -2.04 12.75
C ARG A 129 -21.27 -3.30 12.01
N ARG A 130 -20.37 -3.87 11.23
CA ARG A 130 -20.56 -5.10 10.48
C ARG A 130 -19.46 -6.08 10.82
N ILE A 131 -19.84 -7.32 11.09
CA ILE A 131 -18.94 -8.46 11.12
C ILE A 131 -19.29 -9.39 9.98
N GLU A 132 -18.27 -9.87 9.27
CA GLU A 132 -18.37 -11.00 8.35
C GLU A 132 -17.61 -12.18 8.94
N ALA A 133 -18.21 -13.35 8.88
CA ALA A 133 -17.63 -14.56 9.42
C ALA A 133 -17.93 -15.76 8.53
N ILE A 134 -17.14 -16.80 8.67
CA ILE A 134 -17.24 -18.06 7.93
C ILE A 134 -17.36 -19.24 8.88
N THR A 135 -17.95 -20.33 8.40
CA THR A 135 -18.11 -21.57 9.16
C THR A 135 -17.87 -22.79 8.26
N GLY A 136 -17.70 -23.96 8.85
CA GLY A 136 -17.63 -25.22 8.11
C GLY A 136 -16.48 -25.28 7.10
N ASP A 137 -16.77 -25.70 5.89
CA ASP A 137 -15.76 -25.89 4.84
C ASP A 137 -15.08 -24.58 4.43
N ALA A 138 -15.79 -23.44 4.47
CA ALA A 138 -15.17 -22.14 4.20
C ALA A 138 -14.02 -21.81 5.16
N VAL A 139 -14.06 -22.29 6.42
CA VAL A 139 -12.94 -22.13 7.37
C VAL A 139 -11.75 -23.01 6.98
N LYS A 140 -12.02 -24.25 6.52
CA LYS A 140 -10.94 -25.14 6.02
C LYS A 140 -10.22 -24.51 4.83
N ASP A 141 -10.99 -24.01 3.87
CA ASP A 141 -10.45 -23.34 2.67
C ASP A 141 -9.64 -22.10 3.04
N PHE A 142 -10.13 -21.31 4.01
CA PHE A 142 -9.40 -20.17 4.54
C PHE A 142 -8.04 -20.56 5.11
N TYR A 143 -7.97 -21.55 6.02
CA TYR A 143 -6.70 -21.96 6.61
C TYR A 143 -5.79 -22.64 5.61
N THR A 144 -6.32 -23.46 4.69
CA THR A 144 -5.54 -24.07 3.61
C THR A 144 -4.90 -22.99 2.70
N SER A 145 -5.63 -21.95 2.38
CA SER A 145 -5.09 -20.81 1.62
C SER A 145 -3.97 -20.09 2.36
N GLN A 146 -4.12 -19.87 3.68
CA GLN A 146 -3.07 -19.26 4.51
C GLN A 146 -1.82 -20.15 4.59
N GLU A 147 -2.00 -21.46 4.74
CA GLU A 147 -0.91 -22.43 4.78
C GLU A 147 -0.15 -22.48 3.45
N ASN A 148 -0.87 -22.49 2.33
CA ASN A 148 -0.26 -22.46 0.99
C ASN A 148 0.53 -21.16 0.78
N THR A 149 -0.03 -20.01 1.13
CA THR A 149 0.68 -18.73 1.05
C THR A 149 1.96 -18.73 1.89
N LEU A 150 1.91 -19.24 3.12
CA LEU A 150 3.09 -19.34 3.97
C LEU A 150 4.13 -20.29 3.37
N THR A 151 3.70 -21.39 2.77
CA THR A 151 4.56 -22.35 2.07
C THR A 151 5.27 -21.71 0.88
N GLU A 152 4.53 -20.99 0.03
CA GLU A 152 5.10 -20.24 -1.09
C GLU A 152 6.12 -19.19 -0.63
N ILE A 153 5.82 -18.44 0.45
CA ILE A 153 6.77 -17.49 1.04
C ILE A 153 8.05 -18.22 1.51
N LYS A 154 7.92 -19.36 2.17
CA LYS A 154 9.07 -20.15 2.60
C LYS A 154 9.91 -20.61 1.41
N GLU A 155 9.29 -21.08 0.33
CA GLU A 155 9.99 -21.50 -0.89
C GLU A 155 10.77 -20.35 -1.53
N VAL A 156 10.15 -19.18 -1.69
CA VAL A 156 10.82 -17.97 -2.22
C VAL A 156 12.02 -17.58 -1.34
N LEU A 157 11.92 -17.75 -0.03
CA LEU A 157 13.00 -17.49 0.93
C LEU A 157 13.99 -18.65 1.06
N LYS A 158 13.91 -19.70 0.24
CA LYS A 158 14.76 -20.92 0.30
C LYS A 158 14.61 -21.71 1.60
N ASN A 159 13.39 -21.84 2.08
CA ASN A 159 12.98 -22.64 3.24
C ASN A 159 13.77 -22.34 4.55
N PRO A 160 13.80 -21.09 5.03
CA PRO A 160 14.46 -20.78 6.29
C PRO A 160 13.70 -21.38 7.47
N GLN A 161 14.41 -21.68 8.57
CA GLN A 161 13.77 -22.10 9.81
C GLN A 161 12.90 -21.01 10.42
N ASP A 162 13.32 -19.75 10.29
CA ASP A 162 12.61 -18.57 10.80
C ASP A 162 12.34 -17.59 9.64
N VAL A 163 11.09 -17.56 9.19
CA VAL A 163 10.63 -16.72 8.09
C VAL A 163 10.71 -15.24 8.46
N LEU A 164 10.30 -14.88 9.68
CA LEU A 164 10.29 -13.47 10.10
C LEU A 164 11.71 -12.90 10.17
N LYS A 165 12.65 -13.66 10.72
CA LYS A 165 14.06 -13.27 10.77
C LYS A 165 14.66 -13.14 9.37
N SER A 166 14.30 -14.04 8.45
CA SER A 166 14.75 -13.94 7.05
C SER A 166 14.23 -12.69 6.35
N VAL A 167 12.96 -12.35 6.52
CA VAL A 167 12.37 -11.12 5.97
C VAL A 167 13.04 -9.89 6.57
N ALA A 168 13.24 -9.86 7.90
CA ALA A 168 13.92 -8.75 8.56
C ALA A 168 15.37 -8.58 8.03
N SER A 169 16.12 -9.68 7.87
CA SER A 169 17.47 -9.65 7.31
C SER A 169 17.48 -9.10 5.87
N LEU A 170 16.52 -9.52 5.02
CA LEU A 170 16.41 -8.99 3.65
C LEU A 170 16.10 -7.49 3.63
N GLN A 171 15.28 -6.99 4.55
CA GLN A 171 15.02 -5.56 4.68
C GLN A 171 16.27 -4.77 5.08
N ASP A 172 17.01 -5.29 6.05
CA ASP A 172 18.27 -4.69 6.52
C ASP A 172 19.33 -4.68 5.42
N ASP A 173 19.49 -5.80 4.70
CA ASP A 173 20.44 -5.91 3.59
C ASP A 173 20.07 -4.97 2.43
N ASN A 174 18.79 -4.84 2.13
CA ASN A 174 18.32 -3.88 1.12
C ASN A 174 18.63 -2.44 1.53
N ALA A 175 18.42 -2.08 2.81
CA ALA A 175 18.78 -0.75 3.34
C ALA A 175 20.28 -0.49 3.27
N LYS A 176 21.12 -1.47 3.63
CA LYS A 176 22.57 -1.38 3.52
C LYS A 176 23.03 -1.22 2.09
N LEU A 177 22.49 -2.02 1.15
CA LEU A 177 22.84 -1.96 -0.27
C LEU A 177 22.47 -0.60 -0.87
N LYS A 178 21.31 -0.05 -0.54
CA LYS A 178 20.91 1.31 -0.96
C LYS A 178 21.91 2.35 -0.49
N LYS A 179 22.32 2.30 0.78
CA LYS A 179 23.30 3.24 1.35
C LYS A 179 24.68 3.10 0.68
N GLN A 180 25.11 1.86 0.41
CA GLN A 180 26.38 1.62 -0.31
C GLN A 180 26.32 2.15 -1.74
N LEU A 181 25.19 1.93 -2.44
CA LEU A 181 24.99 2.48 -3.79
C LEU A 181 25.05 4.01 -3.80
N GLU A 182 24.37 4.67 -2.87
CA GLU A 182 24.43 6.13 -2.72
C GLU A 182 25.87 6.62 -2.49
N GLN A 183 26.62 5.92 -1.66
CA GLN A 183 28.02 6.26 -1.37
C GLN A 183 28.89 6.11 -2.63
N LEU A 184 28.78 5.00 -3.36
CA LEU A 184 29.51 4.75 -4.61
C LEU A 184 29.17 5.77 -5.69
N VAL A 185 27.89 6.16 -5.79
CA VAL A 185 27.48 7.23 -6.71
C VAL A 185 28.12 8.56 -6.36
N LYS A 186 28.18 8.92 -5.05
CA LYS A 186 28.86 10.15 -4.60
C LYS A 186 30.36 10.12 -4.93
N GLU A 187 31.04 9.01 -4.69
CA GLU A 187 32.46 8.84 -5.00
C GLU A 187 32.72 8.93 -6.53
N LYS A 188 31.84 8.32 -7.35
CA LYS A 188 31.91 8.43 -8.81
C LYS A 188 31.74 9.88 -9.27
N ILE A 189 30.76 10.62 -8.69
CA ILE A 189 30.54 12.05 -9.00
C ILE A 189 31.76 12.89 -8.64
N GLU A 190 32.34 12.70 -7.46
CA GLU A 190 33.50 13.43 -7.00
C GLU A 190 34.73 13.16 -7.91
N GLY A 191 34.97 11.90 -8.27
CA GLY A 191 36.02 11.52 -9.21
C GLY A 191 35.83 12.15 -10.59
N LEU A 192 34.61 12.10 -11.13
CA LEU A 192 34.27 12.73 -12.40
C LEU A 192 34.41 14.25 -12.35
N LYS A 193 33.97 14.88 -11.26
CA LYS A 193 34.14 16.33 -11.06
C LYS A 193 35.58 16.76 -11.18
N ASN A 194 36.52 16.09 -10.48
CA ASN A 194 37.92 16.41 -10.50
C ASN A 194 38.54 16.27 -11.92
N THR A 195 38.13 15.23 -12.65
CA THR A 195 38.60 15.02 -14.03
C THR A 195 38.02 16.08 -14.97
N LEU A 196 36.72 16.34 -14.92
CA LEU A 196 36.03 17.24 -15.83
C LEU A 196 36.39 18.72 -15.59
N VAL A 197 36.71 19.09 -14.36
CA VAL A 197 37.24 20.46 -14.07
C VAL A 197 38.55 20.74 -14.79
N ALA A 198 39.35 19.72 -15.07
CA ALA A 198 40.61 19.88 -15.82
C ALA A 198 40.36 19.96 -17.36
N ASP A 199 39.19 19.52 -17.83
CA ASP A 199 38.81 19.49 -19.26
C ASP A 199 38.15 20.79 -19.78
N PHE A 200 38.03 21.82 -18.92
CA PHE A 200 37.54 23.12 -19.37
C PHE A 200 38.40 23.73 -20.44
N GLN A 201 37.77 24.25 -21.46
CA GLN A 201 38.42 25.03 -22.54
C GLN A 201 38.03 26.49 -22.42
N GLU A 202 38.95 27.42 -22.67
CA GLU A 202 38.63 28.83 -22.74
C GLU A 202 38.21 29.21 -24.14
N VAL A 203 36.96 29.67 -24.31
CA VAL A 203 36.38 30.12 -25.59
C VAL A 203 35.80 31.52 -25.39
N ASN A 204 36.33 32.54 -26.04
CA ASN A 204 35.87 33.93 -25.93
C ASN A 204 35.75 34.45 -24.50
N GLY A 205 36.68 34.06 -23.60
CA GLY A 205 36.70 34.41 -22.17
C GLY A 205 35.72 33.63 -21.32
N ILE A 206 35.08 32.57 -21.88
CA ILE A 206 34.13 31.67 -21.22
C ILE A 206 34.82 30.34 -20.93
N GLN A 207 34.72 29.84 -19.71
CA GLN A 207 35.15 28.50 -19.35
C GLN A 207 34.06 27.50 -19.85
N PHE A 208 34.37 26.81 -20.91
CA PHE A 208 33.46 25.92 -21.62
C PHE A 208 33.77 24.46 -21.35
N LEU A 209 32.70 23.68 -21.05
CA LEU A 209 32.77 22.24 -20.93
C LEU A 209 31.51 21.60 -21.54
N ALA A 210 31.69 20.71 -22.51
CA ALA A 210 30.60 19.89 -23.06
C ALA A 210 31.04 18.44 -23.16
N LYS A 211 30.37 17.54 -22.43
CA LYS A 211 30.75 16.10 -22.35
C LYS A 211 29.52 15.21 -22.13
N GLN A 212 29.67 13.96 -22.56
CA GLN A 212 28.79 12.89 -22.14
C GLN A 212 29.37 12.19 -20.91
N VAL A 213 28.52 11.88 -19.94
CA VAL A 213 28.86 11.17 -18.71
C VAL A 213 27.97 9.96 -18.51
N ASP A 214 28.49 8.94 -17.84
CA ASP A 214 27.75 7.73 -17.47
C ASP A 214 27.20 7.85 -16.04
N LEU A 215 26.11 8.61 -15.92
CA LEU A 215 25.38 8.86 -14.67
C LEU A 215 23.88 8.92 -14.93
N SER A 216 23.07 8.74 -13.90
CA SER A 216 21.64 9.01 -13.95
C SER A 216 21.34 10.47 -14.27
N MET A 217 20.12 10.76 -14.69
CA MET A 217 19.67 12.13 -14.97
C MET A 217 19.87 13.05 -13.74
N SER A 218 19.49 12.59 -12.53
CA SER A 218 19.65 13.37 -11.31
C SER A 218 21.12 13.62 -10.96
N SER A 219 21.96 12.58 -11.05
CA SER A 219 23.40 12.69 -10.75
C SER A 219 24.12 13.57 -11.77
N THR A 220 23.73 13.52 -13.05
CA THR A 220 24.30 14.39 -14.09
C THR A 220 23.92 15.85 -13.87
N LYS A 221 22.68 16.11 -13.43
CA LYS A 221 22.23 17.44 -13.03
C LYS A 221 23.08 18.00 -11.89
N ASP A 222 23.26 17.22 -10.81
CA ASP A 222 24.05 17.63 -9.62
C ASP A 222 25.50 17.86 -10.00
N LEU A 223 26.07 16.99 -10.85
CA LEU A 223 27.45 17.14 -11.35
C LEU A 223 27.60 18.42 -12.20
N ALA A 224 26.69 18.70 -13.13
CA ALA A 224 26.74 19.92 -13.96
C ALA A 224 26.72 21.19 -13.08
N GLN A 225 25.91 21.19 -12.03
CA GLN A 225 25.79 22.29 -11.07
C GLN A 225 27.05 22.44 -10.22
N ALA A 226 27.60 21.31 -9.72
CA ALA A 226 28.82 21.29 -8.91
C ALA A 226 30.08 21.71 -9.67
N ILE A 227 30.18 21.31 -10.95
CA ILE A 227 31.29 21.73 -11.85
C ILE A 227 31.12 23.20 -12.23
N GLY A 228 29.91 23.60 -12.63
CA GLY A 228 29.65 24.97 -13.05
C GLY A 228 29.93 26.02 -11.97
N THR A 229 29.61 25.71 -10.71
CA THR A 229 29.89 26.61 -9.59
C THR A 229 31.37 26.65 -9.17
N SER A 230 32.21 25.73 -9.68
CA SER A 230 33.61 25.66 -9.33
C SER A 230 34.51 26.61 -10.14
N LYS A 231 34.00 27.20 -11.22
CA LYS A 231 34.75 28.11 -12.11
C LYS A 231 33.95 29.39 -12.36
N PRO A 232 34.59 30.56 -12.37
CA PRO A 232 33.95 31.78 -12.82
C PRO A 232 33.69 31.70 -14.36
N ASN A 233 32.72 32.40 -14.84
CA ASN A 233 32.34 32.43 -16.26
C ASN A 233 32.17 31.03 -16.89
N ALA A 234 31.59 30.11 -16.15
CA ALA A 234 31.40 28.73 -16.59
C ALA A 234 30.16 28.56 -17.47
N PHE A 235 30.35 27.82 -18.59
CA PHE A 235 29.29 27.24 -19.39
C PHE A 235 29.52 25.72 -19.42
N VAL A 236 28.63 24.97 -18.80
CA VAL A 236 28.74 23.50 -18.72
C VAL A 236 27.53 22.88 -19.40
N PHE A 237 27.80 22.00 -20.37
CA PHE A 237 26.79 21.17 -21.01
C PHE A 237 27.13 19.69 -20.79
N LEU A 238 26.30 18.99 -20.00
CA LEU A 238 26.46 17.56 -19.78
C LEU A 238 25.29 16.77 -20.33
N ALA A 239 25.61 15.64 -20.98
CA ALA A 239 24.63 14.68 -21.47
C ALA A 239 24.84 13.32 -20.79
N SER A 240 23.77 12.56 -20.59
CA SER A 240 23.82 11.20 -20.08
C SER A 240 22.73 10.34 -20.73
N ILE A 241 22.84 9.03 -20.56
CA ILE A 241 21.83 8.07 -21.01
C ILE A 241 21.34 7.32 -19.78
N GLU A 242 20.02 7.31 -19.57
CA GLU A 242 19.36 6.54 -18.53
C GLU A 242 18.14 5.85 -19.14
N ASP A 243 17.99 4.53 -18.91
CA ASP A 243 16.90 3.72 -19.48
C ASP A 243 16.74 3.88 -21.00
N ASN A 244 17.87 3.89 -21.71
CA ASN A 244 17.94 4.10 -23.17
C ASN A 244 17.34 5.45 -23.65
N ALA A 245 17.26 6.43 -22.77
CA ALA A 245 16.80 7.79 -23.07
C ALA A 245 17.92 8.81 -22.81
N PRO A 246 18.18 9.75 -23.75
CA PRO A 246 19.18 10.80 -23.57
C PRO A 246 18.64 11.90 -22.65
N ASN A 247 19.49 12.35 -21.73
CA ASN A 247 19.25 13.48 -20.86
C ASN A 247 20.35 14.53 -21.07
N ILE A 248 19.99 15.81 -21.08
CA ILE A 248 20.90 16.92 -21.26
C ILE A 248 20.71 17.96 -20.16
N HIS A 249 21.81 18.55 -19.70
CA HIS A 249 21.81 19.57 -18.66
C HIS A 249 22.75 20.71 -19.05
N CYS A 250 22.31 21.94 -18.88
CA CYS A 250 23.11 23.12 -19.12
C CYS A 250 23.15 24.00 -17.88
N TYR A 251 24.37 24.32 -17.43
CA TYR A 251 24.63 25.32 -16.41
C TYR A 251 25.36 26.50 -17.04
N ILE A 252 24.95 27.73 -16.72
CA ILE A 252 25.60 28.97 -17.13
C ILE A 252 25.77 29.83 -15.88
N SER A 253 26.98 30.36 -15.65
CA SER A 253 27.23 31.23 -14.49
C SER A 253 26.34 32.48 -14.56
N LYS A 254 26.00 33.02 -13.39
CA LYS A 254 25.11 34.20 -13.30
C LYS A 254 25.70 35.42 -13.96
N GLU A 255 27.02 35.54 -13.95
CA GLU A 255 27.76 36.60 -14.62
C GLU A 255 27.55 36.55 -16.14
N LEU A 256 27.71 35.40 -16.73
CA LEU A 256 27.45 35.20 -18.19
C LEU A 256 26.00 35.43 -18.59
N VAL A 257 25.06 35.08 -17.71
CA VAL A 257 23.64 35.40 -17.95
C VAL A 257 23.40 36.89 -17.97
N ALA A 258 24.01 37.62 -17.02
CA ALA A 258 23.84 39.08 -16.88
C ALA A 258 24.57 39.87 -17.98
N GLU A 259 25.82 39.52 -18.28
CA GLU A 259 26.70 40.29 -19.15
C GLU A 259 26.54 39.94 -20.62
N LYS A 260 26.34 38.66 -20.94
CA LYS A 260 26.24 38.20 -22.34
C LYS A 260 24.82 37.78 -22.77
N GLY A 261 23.84 37.82 -21.84
CA GLY A 261 22.46 37.48 -22.15
C GLY A 261 22.25 35.98 -22.45
N LEU A 262 23.21 35.12 -22.07
CA LEU A 262 23.12 33.68 -22.26
C LEU A 262 22.00 33.08 -21.43
N ASN A 263 21.30 32.09 -21.98
CA ASN A 263 20.15 31.46 -21.31
C ASN A 263 20.15 29.95 -21.50
N ALA A 264 20.37 29.21 -20.41
CA ALA A 264 20.40 27.75 -20.41
C ALA A 264 19.10 27.11 -20.91
N GLY A 265 17.95 27.72 -20.65
CA GLY A 265 16.67 27.25 -21.18
C GLY A 265 16.59 27.31 -22.70
N ASN A 266 17.19 28.33 -23.34
CA ASN A 266 17.28 28.42 -24.80
C ASN A 266 18.24 27.37 -25.35
N VAL A 267 19.43 27.21 -24.74
CA VAL A 267 20.41 26.18 -25.10
C VAL A 267 19.76 24.80 -25.08
N ILE A 268 19.06 24.45 -24.00
CA ILE A 268 18.42 23.15 -23.87
C ILE A 268 17.28 22.96 -24.90
N ARG A 269 16.52 23.99 -25.23
CA ARG A 269 15.49 23.90 -26.27
C ARG A 269 16.06 23.65 -27.66
N GLU A 270 17.12 24.31 -28.02
CA GLU A 270 17.75 24.13 -29.33
C GLU A 270 18.51 22.80 -29.41
N LEU A 271 19.38 22.49 -28.43
CA LEU A 271 20.13 21.24 -28.41
C LEU A 271 19.26 20.01 -28.15
N GLY A 272 18.10 20.20 -27.50
CA GLY A 272 17.10 19.15 -27.30
C GLY A 272 16.51 18.59 -28.62
N LYS A 273 16.51 19.40 -29.70
CA LYS A 273 16.03 18.98 -31.02
C LYS A 273 16.86 17.80 -31.58
N PHE A 274 18.17 17.79 -31.35
CA PHE A 274 19.07 16.70 -31.83
C PHE A 274 18.77 15.35 -31.17
N ILE A 275 18.29 15.39 -29.96
CA ILE A 275 17.91 14.18 -29.19
C ILE A 275 16.41 13.82 -29.29
N ASP A 276 15.67 14.41 -30.23
CA ASP A 276 14.19 14.33 -30.31
C ASP A 276 13.53 14.56 -28.96
N GLY A 277 14.00 15.63 -28.30
CA GLY A 277 13.69 15.91 -26.91
C GLY A 277 13.08 17.27 -26.69
N ASN A 278 12.64 17.47 -25.45
CA ASN A 278 12.14 18.74 -24.97
C ASN A 278 12.75 19.04 -23.59
N GLY A 279 12.80 20.32 -23.26
CA GLY A 279 13.36 20.73 -21.98
C GLY A 279 13.23 22.22 -21.74
N GLY A 280 13.71 22.67 -20.61
CA GLY A 280 13.72 24.07 -20.21
C GLY A 280 14.21 24.25 -18.77
N GLY A 281 14.15 25.46 -18.30
CA GLY A 281 14.60 25.80 -16.95
C GLY A 281 14.81 27.30 -16.80
N GLN A 282 15.63 27.67 -15.82
CA GLN A 282 16.02 29.04 -15.51
C GLN A 282 17.17 29.47 -16.43
N PRO A 283 17.43 30.77 -16.60
CA PRO A 283 18.54 31.27 -17.42
C PRO A 283 19.91 30.69 -17.04
N PHE A 284 20.13 30.36 -15.77
CA PHE A 284 21.39 29.85 -15.25
C PHE A 284 21.47 28.32 -15.18
N PHE A 285 20.29 27.62 -15.29
CA PHE A 285 20.24 26.16 -15.27
C PHE A 285 19.00 25.61 -15.96
N ALA A 286 19.20 24.68 -16.89
CA ALA A 286 18.12 23.99 -17.58
C ALA A 286 18.42 22.52 -17.82
N SER A 287 17.36 21.73 -18.00
CA SER A 287 17.46 20.29 -18.29
C SER A 287 16.49 19.88 -19.38
N GLY A 288 16.83 18.85 -20.12
CA GLY A 288 15.99 18.26 -21.16
C GLY A 288 16.13 16.74 -21.21
N LYS A 289 15.11 16.09 -21.74
CA LYS A 289 15.07 14.65 -21.98
C LYS A 289 14.58 14.39 -23.41
N GLY A 290 15.16 13.39 -24.06
CA GLY A 290 14.82 13.02 -25.42
C GLY A 290 14.60 11.53 -25.64
N LYS A 291 14.49 11.14 -26.89
CA LYS A 291 14.28 9.76 -27.33
C LYS A 291 15.39 9.25 -28.24
N ASN A 292 16.17 10.15 -28.88
CA ASN A 292 17.22 9.81 -29.82
C ASN A 292 18.59 9.88 -29.15
N VAL A 293 19.09 8.73 -28.70
CA VAL A 293 20.43 8.61 -28.08
C VAL A 293 21.55 8.99 -29.08
N GLY A 294 21.36 8.70 -30.36
CA GLY A 294 22.36 8.99 -31.43
C GLY A 294 22.65 10.50 -31.62
N GLY A 295 21.69 11.36 -31.22
CA GLY A 295 21.85 12.82 -31.36
C GLY A 295 22.70 13.48 -30.24
N ILE A 296 23.10 12.75 -29.21
CA ILE A 296 23.88 13.31 -28.07
C ILE A 296 25.21 13.90 -28.59
N LYS A 297 25.91 13.19 -29.47
CA LYS A 297 27.20 13.63 -29.98
C LYS A 297 27.09 14.97 -30.72
N GLU A 298 26.09 15.10 -31.59
CA GLU A 298 25.83 16.33 -32.31
C GLU A 298 25.43 17.47 -31.38
N ALA A 299 24.59 17.20 -30.37
CA ALA A 299 24.20 18.19 -29.35
C ALA A 299 25.43 18.71 -28.58
N ILE A 300 26.39 17.83 -28.23
CA ILE A 300 27.64 18.24 -27.55
C ILE A 300 28.50 19.09 -28.45
N GLU A 301 28.69 18.70 -29.74
CA GLU A 301 29.49 19.45 -30.72
C GLU A 301 28.90 20.83 -31.01
N LYS A 302 27.57 20.95 -31.02
CA LYS A 302 26.86 22.22 -31.27
C LYS A 302 26.79 23.12 -30.05
N ALA A 303 27.04 22.64 -28.84
CA ALA A 303 26.99 23.46 -27.65
C ALA A 303 27.93 24.67 -27.65
N VAL A 304 29.05 24.58 -28.31
CA VAL A 304 30.02 25.68 -28.45
C VAL A 304 29.51 26.85 -29.29
N GLU A 305 28.55 26.64 -30.19
CA GLU A 305 28.01 27.68 -31.09
C GLU A 305 27.27 28.78 -30.31
N PHE A 306 26.82 28.50 -29.10
CA PHE A 306 26.16 29.48 -28.21
C PHE A 306 27.13 30.47 -27.57
N LEU A 307 28.43 30.33 -27.76
CA LEU A 307 29.47 31.19 -27.20
C LEU A 307 29.98 32.28 -28.16
N ASN A 308 29.48 32.27 -29.41
CA ASN A 308 29.85 33.22 -30.47
C ASN A 308 28.98 34.43 -30.49
#